data_e05c0c04c59a77f9de7a43afdff47e9e
#
_entry.id   e05c0c04c59a77f9de7a43afdff47e9e
#
_cell.length_a   1.000
_cell.length_b   1.000
_cell.length_c   1.000
_cell.angle_alpha   90.00
_cell.angle_beta   90.00
_cell.angle_gamma   90.00
#
_symmetry.space_group_name_H-M   'P 1'
#
loop_
_entity.id
_entity.type
_entity.pdbx_description
1 polymer ?
#
loop_
_entity_poly.entity_id
_entity_poly.type
_entity_poly.pdbx_seq_one_letter_code
_entity_poly.pdbx_strand_id
1 'polypeptide(L)'
;MSLASGSRTNTFRPLHTAPQLTTPARADAMEAPVQTLTFQRRQTLYHNGDPAQSVFRVRDGLVRITRMTPEGRILTVRHLVPGDFFGEEAFMDGQREEIAEALTTAQIEAIDPALINQQDLMSITRSLSVQMQRSMEYQYHLQTGDLRQRVARYLLTLADTPLARVDAQGRPVISATHELVAEGTASTRESVSKIITELRAEGLIASGYRSITLVDREELDAVAEGF
;
A
#
# COMPACT_ATOMS: atom_id res chain seq x y z
N MET A 1 -7.05 -59.40 2.19
CA MET A 1 -7.64 -58.13 1.69
C MET A 1 -7.30 -57.06 2.69
N SER A 2 -6.25 -56.31 2.43
CA SER A 2 -5.76 -55.24 3.31
C SER A 2 -6.07 -53.91 2.65
N LEU A 3 -6.91 -53.08 3.30
CA LEU A 3 -7.25 -51.75 2.87
C LEU A 3 -6.19 -50.76 3.40
N ALA A 4 -5.35 -50.26 2.51
CA ALA A 4 -4.40 -49.20 2.81
C ALA A 4 -5.15 -47.86 2.94
N SER A 5 -5.21 -47.36 4.17
CA SER A 5 -5.67 -45.99 4.49
C SER A 5 -4.60 -45.00 4.04
N GLY A 6 -4.83 -44.36 2.89
CA GLY A 6 -4.01 -43.25 2.43
C GLY A 6 -4.43 -41.95 3.12
N SER A 7 -3.71 -41.56 4.16
CA SER A 7 -3.81 -40.26 4.79
C SER A 7 -3.25 -39.21 3.81
N ARG A 8 -4.13 -38.45 3.17
CA ARG A 8 -3.75 -37.21 2.44
C ARG A 8 -3.45 -36.16 3.49
N THR A 9 -2.18 -35.99 3.82
CA THR A 9 -1.70 -34.78 4.51
C THR A 9 -1.90 -33.58 3.56
N ASN A 10 -2.95 -32.84 3.83
CA ASN A 10 -3.18 -31.54 3.20
C ASN A 10 -2.14 -30.57 3.75
N THR A 11 -1.00 -30.46 3.07
CA THR A 11 0.03 -29.46 3.38
C THR A 11 -0.52 -28.11 2.95
N PHE A 12 -1.26 -27.47 3.84
CA PHE A 12 -1.54 -26.05 3.74
C PHE A 12 -0.20 -25.32 3.80
N ARG A 13 0.25 -24.82 2.66
CA ARG A 13 1.39 -23.92 2.60
C ARG A 13 0.89 -22.58 3.15
N PRO A 14 1.43 -22.07 4.25
CA PRO A 14 0.99 -20.77 4.77
C PRO A 14 1.25 -19.69 3.73
N LEU A 15 0.20 -18.94 3.38
CA LEU A 15 0.24 -17.72 2.56
C LEU A 15 0.73 -16.54 3.42
N HIS A 16 1.94 -16.66 3.97
CA HIS A 16 2.49 -15.66 4.88
C HIS A 16 3.76 -15.04 4.30
N THR A 17 3.62 -14.42 3.16
CA THR A 17 4.59 -13.41 2.73
C THR A 17 3.87 -12.08 2.86
N ALA A 18 4.47 -11.09 3.53
CA ALA A 18 3.95 -9.73 3.53
C ALA A 18 3.63 -9.33 2.09
N PRO A 19 2.51 -8.59 1.83
CA PRO A 19 2.12 -8.24 0.47
C PRO A 19 3.28 -7.53 -0.20
N GLN A 20 3.96 -8.23 -1.10
CA GLN A 20 4.99 -7.61 -1.91
C GLN A 20 4.27 -6.66 -2.85
N LEU A 21 4.50 -5.35 -2.68
CA LEU A 21 4.11 -4.34 -3.66
C LEU A 21 5.01 -4.52 -4.90
N THR A 22 4.81 -5.67 -5.58
CA THR A 22 5.51 -5.93 -6.83
C THR A 22 5.06 -4.89 -7.84
N THR A 23 6.00 -4.11 -8.32
CA THR A 23 5.80 -3.26 -9.50
C THR A 23 5.31 -4.16 -10.64
N PRO A 24 4.19 -3.83 -11.30
CA PRO A 24 3.75 -4.60 -12.47
C PRO A 24 4.88 -4.65 -13.49
N ALA A 25 5.14 -5.85 -14.02
CA ALA A 25 6.20 -6.07 -14.98
C ALA A 25 6.05 -5.11 -16.16
N ARG A 26 7.09 -4.31 -16.40
CA ARG A 26 7.33 -3.40 -17.53
C ARG A 26 6.06 -2.61 -17.91
N ALA A 27 6.03 -1.38 -17.47
CA ALA A 27 4.95 -0.45 -17.83
C ALA A 27 4.86 -0.31 -19.36
N ASP A 28 3.89 -0.99 -19.97
CA ASP A 28 3.57 -0.80 -21.38
C ASP A 28 3.30 0.69 -21.61
N ALA A 29 3.88 1.26 -22.67
CA ALA A 29 3.62 2.65 -23.01
C ALA A 29 2.13 2.81 -23.33
N MET A 30 1.48 3.79 -22.70
CA MET A 30 0.11 4.16 -23.04
C MET A 30 0.08 4.76 -24.46
N GLU A 31 -0.91 4.38 -25.25
CA GLU A 31 -1.16 4.98 -26.57
C GLU A 31 -2.05 6.22 -26.47
N ALA A 32 -2.91 6.28 -25.44
CA ALA A 32 -3.73 7.46 -25.19
C ALA A 32 -2.87 8.68 -24.80
N PRO A 33 -3.23 9.89 -25.27
CA PRO A 33 -2.56 11.12 -24.85
C PRO A 33 -2.61 11.28 -23.33
N VAL A 34 -1.47 11.58 -22.72
CA VAL A 34 -1.34 11.73 -21.27
C VAL A 34 -0.81 13.11 -20.91
N GLN A 35 -1.34 13.68 -19.84
CA GLN A 35 -0.79 14.86 -19.20
C GLN A 35 -0.02 14.44 -17.96
N THR A 36 1.28 14.74 -17.90
CA THR A 36 2.09 14.46 -16.71
C THR A 36 1.96 15.60 -15.71
N LEU A 37 1.56 15.25 -14.49
CA LEU A 37 1.42 16.15 -13.35
C LEU A 37 2.43 15.76 -12.27
N THR A 38 2.99 16.77 -11.59
CA THR A 38 3.91 16.54 -10.46
C THR A 38 3.26 17.02 -9.17
N PHE A 39 3.20 16.14 -8.19
CA PHE A 39 2.67 16.42 -6.86
C PHE A 39 3.80 16.34 -5.83
N GLN A 40 3.81 17.32 -4.92
CA GLN A 40 4.74 17.32 -3.80
C GLN A 40 4.23 16.40 -2.69
N ARG A 41 5.13 15.95 -1.83
CA ARG A 41 4.77 15.17 -0.65
C ARG A 41 3.67 15.86 0.15
N ARG A 42 2.61 15.14 0.52
CA ARG A 42 1.41 15.58 1.23
C ARG A 42 0.47 16.47 0.40
N GLN A 43 0.68 16.57 -0.87
CA GLN A 43 -0.26 17.24 -1.74
C GLN A 43 -1.39 16.27 -2.11
N THR A 44 -2.63 16.75 -2.01
CA THR A 44 -3.82 16.01 -2.43
C THR A 44 -3.97 16.12 -3.95
N LEU A 45 -4.25 15.01 -4.59
CA LEU A 45 -4.51 14.92 -6.02
C LEU A 45 -5.98 15.24 -6.32
N TYR A 46 -6.88 14.65 -5.53
CA TYR A 46 -8.32 14.93 -5.56
C TYR A 46 -8.95 14.61 -4.20
N HIS A 47 -10.11 15.17 -3.95
CA HIS A 47 -10.92 14.96 -2.75
C HIS A 47 -12.18 14.15 -3.04
N ASN A 48 -12.75 13.57 -2.01
CA ASN A 48 -14.10 13.01 -2.08
C ASN A 48 -15.09 14.07 -2.55
N GLY A 49 -15.93 13.70 -3.53
CA GLY A 49 -16.92 14.59 -4.14
C GLY A 49 -16.42 15.36 -5.36
N ASP A 50 -15.13 15.38 -5.64
CA ASP A 50 -14.61 16.02 -6.86
C ASP A 50 -15.11 15.28 -8.11
N PRO A 51 -15.35 15.96 -9.25
CA PRO A 51 -15.72 15.31 -10.51
C PRO A 51 -14.64 14.32 -10.97
N ALA A 52 -15.05 13.10 -11.32
CA ALA A 52 -14.14 12.06 -11.81
C ALA A 52 -13.97 12.16 -13.33
N GLN A 53 -13.11 13.06 -13.80
CA GLN A 53 -12.92 13.36 -15.23
C GLN A 53 -11.72 12.63 -15.85
N SER A 54 -10.82 12.05 -15.06
CA SER A 54 -9.59 11.42 -15.56
C SER A 54 -9.31 10.13 -14.82
N VAL A 55 -8.77 9.16 -15.55
CA VAL A 55 -8.03 8.02 -14.98
C VAL A 55 -6.59 8.46 -14.79
N PHE A 56 -5.95 8.00 -13.74
CA PHE A 56 -4.58 8.36 -13.41
C PHE A 56 -3.68 7.13 -13.43
N ARG A 57 -2.38 7.35 -13.70
CA ARG A 57 -1.32 6.35 -13.57
C ARG A 57 -0.16 6.91 -12.78
N VAL A 58 0.33 6.17 -11.82
CA VAL A 58 1.58 6.51 -11.10
C VAL A 58 2.78 6.19 -12.01
N ARG A 59 3.56 7.23 -12.36
CA ARG A 59 4.84 7.08 -13.09
C ARG A 59 6.00 6.93 -12.13
N ASP A 60 5.97 7.73 -11.06
CA ASP A 60 7.00 7.72 -10.03
C ASP A 60 6.42 8.16 -8.69
N GLY A 61 7.06 7.75 -7.60
CA GLY A 61 6.65 8.06 -6.24
C GLY A 61 5.60 7.11 -5.68
N LEU A 62 4.99 7.52 -4.58
CA LEU A 62 3.97 6.76 -3.86
C LEU A 62 2.75 7.65 -3.62
N VAL A 63 1.59 7.14 -3.99
CA VAL A 63 0.28 7.73 -3.68
C VAL A 63 -0.47 6.79 -2.75
N ARG A 64 -1.25 7.34 -1.82
CA ARG A 64 -2.21 6.55 -1.04
C ARG A 64 -3.63 7.02 -1.32
N ILE A 65 -4.53 6.07 -1.28
CA ILE A 65 -5.97 6.30 -1.26
C ILE A 65 -6.45 6.19 0.18
N THR A 66 -7.22 7.19 0.61
CA THR A 66 -7.76 7.25 1.96
C THR A 66 -9.27 7.50 1.95
N ARG A 67 -9.93 7.06 3.01
CA ARG A 67 -11.33 7.34 3.30
C ARG A 67 -11.46 7.97 4.67
N MET A 68 -12.38 8.92 4.81
CA MET A 68 -12.72 9.48 6.12
C MET A 68 -13.94 8.76 6.69
N THR A 69 -13.85 8.33 7.95
CA THR A 69 -15.00 7.78 8.68
C THR A 69 -15.95 8.91 9.10
N PRO A 70 -17.22 8.61 9.45
CA PRO A 70 -18.15 9.61 9.96
C PRO A 70 -17.63 10.37 11.18
N GLU A 71 -16.75 9.75 11.98
CA GLU A 71 -16.12 10.34 13.17
C GLU A 71 -14.88 11.18 12.82
N GLY A 72 -14.57 11.37 11.53
CA GLY A 72 -13.46 12.18 11.05
C GLY A 72 -12.09 11.49 11.08
N ARG A 73 -12.03 10.16 11.29
CA ARG A 73 -10.77 9.41 11.23
C ARG A 73 -10.40 9.12 9.78
N ILE A 74 -9.12 9.27 9.45
CA ILE A 74 -8.59 8.90 8.14
C ILE A 74 -8.14 7.44 8.20
N LEU A 75 -8.57 6.65 7.23
CA LEU A 75 -8.16 5.26 7.04
C LEU A 75 -7.46 5.13 5.69
N THR A 76 -6.33 4.45 5.65
CA THR A 76 -5.69 4.05 4.40
C THR A 76 -6.47 2.90 3.78
N VAL A 77 -6.87 3.05 2.52
CA VAL A 77 -7.56 2.03 1.74
C VAL A 77 -6.56 1.21 0.95
N ARG A 78 -5.68 1.88 0.22
CA ARG A 78 -4.62 1.24 -0.60
C ARG A 78 -3.45 2.19 -0.86
N HIS A 79 -2.30 1.59 -1.17
CA HIS A 79 -1.13 2.28 -1.70
C HIS A 79 -1.00 2.02 -3.19
N LEU A 80 -0.57 3.04 -3.91
CA LEU A 80 -0.38 3.02 -5.35
C LEU A 80 1.09 3.29 -5.65
N VAL A 81 1.72 2.33 -6.33
CA VAL A 81 3.14 2.36 -6.70
C VAL A 81 3.31 2.60 -8.20
N PRO A 82 4.52 2.90 -8.70
CA PRO A 82 4.75 3.08 -10.13
C PRO A 82 4.18 1.93 -10.98
N GLY A 83 3.40 2.30 -11.98
CA GLY A 83 2.66 1.40 -12.86
C GLY A 83 1.19 1.17 -12.47
N ASP A 84 0.78 1.53 -11.26
CA ASP A 84 -0.63 1.41 -10.85
C ASP A 84 -1.50 2.49 -11.50
N PHE A 85 -2.71 2.07 -11.90
CA PHE A 85 -3.77 2.96 -12.37
C PHE A 85 -4.78 3.18 -11.24
N PHE A 86 -5.40 4.36 -11.19
CA PHE A 86 -6.42 4.71 -10.20
C PHE A 86 -7.36 5.79 -10.73
N GLY A 87 -8.40 6.11 -9.99
CA GLY A 87 -9.42 7.05 -10.41
C GLY A 87 -10.39 6.42 -11.41
N GLU A 88 -10.62 5.12 -11.26
CA GLU A 88 -11.51 4.29 -12.06
C GLU A 88 -12.97 4.76 -12.08
N GLU A 89 -13.38 5.61 -11.13
CA GLU A 89 -14.69 6.24 -11.11
C GLU A 89 -14.96 7.08 -12.38
N ALA A 90 -13.90 7.53 -13.05
CA ALA A 90 -14.01 8.26 -14.31
C ALA A 90 -14.66 7.44 -15.45
N PHE A 91 -14.67 6.10 -15.36
CA PHE A 91 -15.40 5.25 -16.29
C PHE A 91 -16.90 5.18 -16.01
N MET A 92 -17.37 5.69 -14.88
CA MET A 92 -18.75 5.60 -14.43
C MET A 92 -19.45 6.97 -14.41
N ASP A 93 -18.86 8.00 -15.04
CA ASP A 93 -19.36 9.40 -15.00
C ASP A 93 -19.71 9.87 -13.58
N GLY A 94 -18.89 9.47 -12.61
CA GLY A 94 -19.14 9.64 -11.18
C GLY A 94 -18.41 10.82 -10.55
N GLN A 95 -18.44 10.83 -9.24
CA GLN A 95 -17.60 11.67 -8.38
C GLN A 95 -16.55 10.78 -7.71
N ARG A 96 -15.46 11.38 -7.26
CA ARG A 96 -14.45 10.70 -6.44
C ARG A 96 -15.07 10.25 -5.12
N GLU A 97 -14.94 8.98 -4.79
CA GLU A 97 -15.45 8.43 -3.53
C GLU A 97 -14.41 8.50 -2.40
N GLU A 98 -13.15 8.75 -2.74
CA GLU A 98 -11.99 8.67 -1.87
C GLU A 98 -11.11 9.90 -2.03
N ILE A 99 -10.07 9.99 -1.20
CA ILE A 99 -9.06 11.05 -1.27
C ILE A 99 -7.75 10.42 -1.75
N ALA A 100 -7.12 11.00 -2.76
CA ALA A 100 -5.78 10.61 -3.20
C ALA A 100 -4.73 11.61 -2.73
N GLU A 101 -3.69 11.13 -2.04
CA GLU A 101 -2.60 11.95 -1.48
C GLU A 101 -1.24 11.41 -1.87
N ALA A 102 -0.32 12.26 -2.28
CA ALA A 102 1.07 11.91 -2.53
C ALA A 102 1.85 11.74 -1.22
N LEU A 103 2.35 10.54 -0.93
CA LEU A 103 3.19 10.26 0.24
C LEU A 103 4.67 10.62 0.02
N THR A 104 5.11 10.64 -1.23
CA THR A 104 6.41 11.17 -1.68
C THR A 104 6.17 12.24 -2.75
N THR A 105 7.20 12.89 -3.26
CA THR A 105 7.06 13.56 -4.56
C THR A 105 6.67 12.49 -5.58
N ALA A 106 5.64 12.75 -6.38
CA ALA A 106 5.07 11.80 -7.32
C ALA A 106 4.83 12.42 -8.70
N GLN A 107 5.08 11.64 -9.74
CA GLN A 107 4.72 11.96 -11.12
C GLN A 107 3.52 11.10 -11.51
N ILE A 108 2.46 11.77 -11.93
CA ILE A 108 1.16 11.17 -12.24
C ILE A 108 0.78 11.52 -13.68
N GLU A 109 0.42 10.52 -14.45
CA GLU A 109 -0.20 10.70 -15.76
C GLU A 109 -1.71 10.79 -15.58
N ALA A 110 -2.31 11.88 -16.09
CA ALA A 110 -3.75 12.03 -16.20
C ALA A 110 -4.18 11.65 -17.63
N ILE A 111 -5.17 10.79 -17.74
CA ILE A 111 -5.63 10.18 -18.98
C ILE A 111 -7.12 10.44 -19.13
N ASP A 112 -7.52 10.98 -20.28
CA ASP A 112 -8.94 11.14 -20.62
C ASP A 112 -9.54 9.75 -20.93
N PRO A 113 -10.60 9.30 -20.19
CA PRO A 113 -11.23 8.02 -20.43
C PRO A 113 -11.74 7.83 -21.88
N ALA A 114 -12.17 8.91 -22.55
CA ALA A 114 -12.67 8.86 -23.91
C ALA A 114 -11.61 8.52 -24.96
N LEU A 115 -10.31 8.68 -24.60
CA LEU A 115 -9.18 8.43 -25.50
C LEU A 115 -8.49 7.08 -25.25
N ILE A 116 -8.98 6.31 -24.27
CA ILE A 116 -8.41 5.00 -23.91
C ILE A 116 -8.81 3.96 -24.96
N ASN A 117 -7.81 3.33 -25.56
CA ASN A 117 -8.02 2.24 -26.51
C ASN A 117 -8.10 0.86 -25.79
N GLN A 118 -8.32 -0.20 -26.58
CA GLN A 118 -8.45 -1.56 -26.03
C GLN A 118 -7.17 -2.06 -25.34
N GLN A 119 -5.99 -1.71 -25.83
CA GLN A 119 -4.72 -2.12 -25.24
C GLN A 119 -4.49 -1.41 -23.88
N ASP A 120 -4.78 -0.11 -23.84
CA ASP A 120 -4.73 0.68 -22.61
C ASP A 120 -5.70 0.13 -21.56
N LEU A 121 -6.94 -0.23 -22.00
CA LEU A 121 -7.95 -0.82 -21.12
C LEU A 121 -7.47 -2.15 -20.52
N MET A 122 -6.78 -2.99 -21.29
CA MET A 122 -6.20 -4.24 -20.79
C MET A 122 -5.10 -3.99 -19.74
N SER A 123 -4.28 -2.95 -19.94
CA SER A 123 -3.25 -2.54 -18.97
C SER A 123 -3.87 -2.05 -17.66
N ILE A 124 -4.91 -1.23 -17.75
CA ILE A 124 -5.69 -0.75 -16.60
C ILE A 124 -6.33 -1.94 -15.87
N THR A 125 -7.02 -2.85 -16.59
CA THR A 125 -7.66 -4.03 -16.00
C THR A 125 -6.67 -4.90 -15.25
N ARG A 126 -5.47 -5.14 -15.81
CA ARG A 126 -4.41 -5.90 -15.15
C ARG A 126 -3.95 -5.22 -13.87
N SER A 127 -3.71 -3.92 -13.91
CA SER A 127 -3.32 -3.14 -12.72
C SER A 127 -4.38 -3.21 -11.63
N LEU A 128 -5.64 -2.97 -11.95
CA LEU A 128 -6.75 -3.04 -10.99
C LEU A 128 -6.91 -4.44 -10.39
N SER A 129 -6.70 -5.51 -11.19
CA SER A 129 -6.73 -6.89 -10.69
C SER A 129 -5.62 -7.14 -9.65
N VAL A 130 -4.40 -6.66 -9.90
CA VAL A 130 -3.29 -6.76 -8.94
C VAL A 130 -3.58 -5.94 -7.68
N GLN A 131 -4.12 -4.72 -7.83
CA GLN A 131 -4.50 -3.89 -6.71
C GLN A 131 -5.61 -4.52 -5.87
N MET A 132 -6.59 -5.17 -6.49
CA MET A 132 -7.65 -5.90 -5.80
C MET A 132 -7.06 -7.02 -4.93
N GLN A 133 -6.12 -7.82 -5.45
CA GLN A 133 -5.44 -8.85 -4.67
C GLN A 133 -4.68 -8.26 -3.48
N ARG A 134 -3.90 -7.17 -3.69
CA ARG A 134 -3.19 -6.46 -2.61
C ARG A 134 -4.17 -5.91 -1.56
N SER A 135 -5.31 -5.39 -1.99
CA SER A 135 -6.34 -4.85 -1.07
C SER A 135 -7.00 -5.95 -0.25
N MET A 136 -7.30 -7.12 -0.84
CA MET A 136 -7.83 -8.27 -0.10
C MET A 136 -6.84 -8.76 0.96
N GLU A 137 -5.56 -8.85 0.63
CA GLU A 137 -4.50 -9.24 1.55
C GLU A 137 -4.34 -8.22 2.68
N TYR A 138 -4.34 -6.94 2.35
CA TYR A 138 -4.31 -5.86 3.34
C TYR A 138 -5.51 -5.91 4.29
N GLN A 139 -6.73 -6.13 3.78
CA GLN A 139 -7.91 -6.30 4.61
C GLN A 139 -7.80 -7.53 5.53
N TYR A 140 -7.30 -8.65 5.02
CA TYR A 140 -7.03 -9.83 5.84
C TYR A 140 -6.07 -9.50 6.99
N HIS A 141 -4.98 -8.79 6.71
CA HIS A 141 -4.01 -8.37 7.72
C HIS A 141 -4.58 -7.40 8.77
N LEU A 142 -5.54 -6.55 8.40
CA LEU A 142 -6.23 -5.68 9.35
C LEU A 142 -7.18 -6.44 10.27
N GLN A 143 -7.72 -7.57 9.83
CA GLN A 143 -8.68 -8.39 10.59
C GLN A 143 -8.03 -9.51 11.40
N THR A 144 -6.76 -9.81 11.16
CA THR A 144 -6.04 -10.91 11.80
C THR A 144 -4.88 -10.41 12.65
N GLY A 145 -4.64 -11.10 13.76
CA GLY A 145 -3.58 -10.75 14.69
C GLY A 145 -3.88 -9.54 15.57
N ASP A 146 -2.97 -9.26 16.48
CA ASP A 146 -3.03 -8.12 17.38
C ASP A 146 -2.48 -6.83 16.72
N LEU A 147 -2.50 -5.72 17.44
CA LEU A 147 -1.99 -4.44 16.92
C LEU A 147 -0.49 -4.48 16.64
N ARG A 148 0.29 -5.20 17.44
CA ARG A 148 1.74 -5.33 17.27
C ARG A 148 2.06 -6.01 15.94
N GLN A 149 1.39 -7.11 15.62
CA GLN A 149 1.51 -7.80 14.34
C GLN A 149 1.10 -6.91 13.16
N ARG A 150 -0.02 -6.18 13.28
CA ARG A 150 -0.47 -5.25 12.23
C ARG A 150 0.53 -4.13 11.99
N VAL A 151 1.13 -3.58 13.04
CA VAL A 151 2.18 -2.54 12.92
C VAL A 151 3.41 -3.11 12.23
N ALA A 152 3.88 -4.31 12.63
CA ALA A 152 5.03 -4.97 12.01
C ALA A 152 4.80 -5.22 10.51
N ARG A 153 3.65 -5.81 10.12
CA ARG A 153 3.26 -6.04 8.73
C ARG A 153 3.21 -4.74 7.92
N TYR A 154 2.63 -3.69 8.50
CA TYR A 154 2.52 -2.42 7.80
C TYR A 154 3.88 -1.75 7.59
N LEU A 155 4.79 -1.81 8.56
CA LEU A 155 6.17 -1.32 8.43
C LEU A 155 6.93 -2.09 7.35
N LEU A 156 6.81 -3.42 7.32
CA LEU A 156 7.41 -4.26 6.27
C LEU A 156 6.87 -3.89 4.88
N THR A 157 5.55 -3.69 4.75
CA THR A 157 4.92 -3.23 3.52
C THR A 157 5.48 -1.88 3.07
N LEU A 158 5.59 -0.90 3.97
CA LEU A 158 6.11 0.43 3.65
C LEU A 158 7.60 0.40 3.27
N ALA A 159 8.37 -0.54 3.83
CA ALA A 159 9.79 -0.70 3.52
C ALA A 159 10.05 -1.09 2.05
N ASP A 160 9.08 -1.70 1.39
CA ASP A 160 9.15 -2.11 -0.02
C ASP A 160 8.52 -1.07 -0.97
N THR A 161 8.29 0.16 -0.50
CA THR A 161 7.72 1.27 -1.28
C THR A 161 8.72 2.41 -1.48
N PRO A 162 8.47 3.35 -2.40
CA PRO A 162 9.23 4.58 -2.53
C PRO A 162 9.27 5.47 -1.27
N LEU A 163 8.52 5.14 -0.22
CA LEU A 163 8.59 5.84 1.07
C LEU A 163 9.84 5.47 1.86
N ALA A 164 10.47 4.34 1.55
CA ALA A 164 11.70 3.87 2.15
C ALA A 164 12.92 4.24 1.31
N ARG A 165 14.02 4.43 2.00
CA ARG A 165 15.38 4.54 1.44
C ARG A 165 16.28 3.56 2.18
N VAL A 166 17.42 3.22 1.60
CA VAL A 166 18.41 2.36 2.25
C VAL A 166 19.47 3.23 2.92
N ASP A 167 19.82 2.96 4.18
CA ASP A 167 20.92 3.64 4.88
C ASP A 167 22.30 3.06 4.51
N ALA A 168 23.37 3.60 5.09
CA ALA A 168 24.74 3.16 4.85
C ALA A 168 25.01 1.71 5.30
N GLN A 169 24.16 1.14 6.14
CA GLN A 169 24.21 -0.24 6.62
C GLN A 169 23.31 -1.20 5.82
N GLY A 170 22.67 -0.72 4.76
CA GLY A 170 21.76 -1.51 3.94
C GLY A 170 20.35 -1.69 4.53
N ARG A 171 19.99 -0.95 5.60
CA ARG A 171 18.72 -1.09 6.28
C ARG A 171 17.65 -0.15 5.71
N PRO A 172 16.40 -0.60 5.57
CA PRO A 172 15.30 0.25 5.14
C PRO A 172 15.00 1.35 6.18
N VAL A 173 14.96 2.60 5.74
CA VAL A 173 14.55 3.77 6.52
C VAL A 173 13.28 4.34 5.92
N ILE A 174 12.16 4.11 6.58
CA ILE A 174 10.83 4.50 6.15
C ILE A 174 10.57 5.92 6.62
N SER A 175 10.19 6.82 5.71
CA SER A 175 9.83 8.21 6.02
C SER A 175 8.38 8.31 6.52
N ALA A 176 8.07 7.70 7.68
CA ALA A 176 6.74 7.59 8.25
C ALA A 176 6.62 8.31 9.60
N THR A 177 5.40 8.76 9.91
CA THR A 177 4.99 9.24 11.24
C THR A 177 4.16 8.18 11.94
N HIS A 178 4.05 8.23 13.26
CA HIS A 178 3.14 7.35 14.01
C HIS A 178 1.67 7.53 13.56
N GLU A 179 1.30 8.73 13.11
CA GLU A 179 -0.02 8.99 12.52
C GLU A 179 -0.24 8.18 11.24
N LEU A 180 0.71 8.23 10.29
CA LEU A 180 0.63 7.43 9.07
C LEU A 180 0.50 5.93 9.36
N VAL A 181 1.24 5.44 10.36
CA VAL A 181 1.16 4.03 10.77
C VAL A 181 -0.19 3.72 11.42
N ALA A 182 -0.74 4.65 12.21
CA ALA A 182 -2.06 4.50 12.84
C ALA A 182 -3.19 4.44 11.79
N GLU A 183 -3.16 5.33 10.80
CA GLU A 183 -4.11 5.35 9.67
C GLU A 183 -4.02 4.06 8.84
N GLY A 184 -2.80 3.50 8.67
CA GLY A 184 -2.57 2.26 7.95
C GLY A 184 -2.82 0.99 8.74
N THR A 185 -2.99 1.05 10.05
CA THR A 185 -3.28 -0.12 10.91
C THR A 185 -4.67 -0.08 11.53
N ALA A 186 -5.50 0.87 11.10
CA ALA A 186 -6.83 1.15 11.63
C ALA A 186 -6.83 1.29 13.18
N SER A 187 -5.84 2.05 13.71
CA SER A 187 -5.62 2.22 15.15
C SER A 187 -5.48 3.69 15.53
N THR A 188 -5.19 3.97 16.81
CA THR A 188 -4.89 5.33 17.28
C THR A 188 -3.39 5.58 17.29
N ARG A 189 -2.99 6.85 17.15
CA ARG A 189 -1.59 7.27 17.21
C ARG A 189 -0.94 6.86 18.54
N GLU A 190 -1.66 6.97 19.66
CA GLU A 190 -1.19 6.62 21.00
C GLU A 190 -0.87 5.14 21.11
N SER A 191 -1.77 4.28 20.61
CA SER A 191 -1.58 2.83 20.59
C SER A 191 -0.39 2.43 19.73
N VAL A 192 -0.26 3.02 18.53
CA VAL A 192 0.91 2.79 17.67
C VAL A 192 2.19 3.28 18.31
N SER A 193 2.18 4.45 18.97
CA SER A 193 3.37 4.98 19.66
C SER A 193 3.89 4.03 20.75
N LYS A 194 2.99 3.31 21.43
CA LYS A 194 3.31 2.28 22.40
C LYS A 194 4.03 1.10 21.75
N ILE A 195 3.44 0.55 20.68
CA ILE A 195 4.03 -0.57 19.93
C ILE A 195 5.39 -0.20 19.33
N ILE A 196 5.53 1.00 18.75
CA ILE A 196 6.82 1.48 18.23
C ILE A 196 7.87 1.57 19.35
N THR A 197 7.48 1.94 20.56
CA THR A 197 8.38 2.01 21.72
C THR A 197 8.81 0.59 22.15
N GLU A 198 7.91 -0.37 22.16
CA GLU A 198 8.18 -1.77 22.46
C GLU A 198 9.14 -2.39 21.43
N LEU A 199 8.82 -2.31 20.13
CA LEU A 199 9.66 -2.82 19.05
C LEU A 199 11.09 -2.19 19.06
N ARG A 200 11.18 -0.90 19.42
CA ARG A 200 12.46 -0.22 19.58
C ARG A 200 13.25 -0.73 20.79
N ALA A 201 12.59 -0.98 21.92
CA ALA A 201 13.23 -1.52 23.12
C ALA A 201 13.81 -2.93 22.90
N GLU A 202 13.17 -3.70 22.02
CA GLU A 202 13.61 -5.03 21.59
C GLU A 202 14.71 -4.98 20.50
N GLY A 203 15.02 -3.79 19.96
CA GLY A 203 16.06 -3.62 18.95
C GLY A 203 15.62 -3.94 17.52
N LEU A 204 14.33 -4.23 17.28
CA LEU A 204 13.81 -4.59 15.96
C LEU A 204 13.75 -3.40 15.01
N ILE A 205 13.49 -2.21 15.56
CA ILE A 205 13.46 -0.95 14.83
C ILE A 205 14.23 0.14 15.56
N ALA A 206 14.64 1.16 14.82
CA ALA A 206 15.05 2.46 15.37
C ALA A 206 14.05 3.53 14.94
N SER A 207 13.71 4.44 15.83
CA SER A 207 12.75 5.52 15.57
C SER A 207 13.42 6.88 15.71
N GLY A 208 13.30 7.71 14.66
CA GLY A 208 13.80 9.08 14.61
C GLY A 208 12.68 10.09 14.30
N TYR A 209 13.06 11.33 14.04
CA TYR A 209 12.08 12.35 13.63
C TYR A 209 11.46 11.98 12.29
N ARG A 210 10.18 11.59 12.29
CA ARG A 210 9.39 11.20 11.10
C ARG A 210 10.09 10.09 10.28
N SER A 211 10.83 9.21 10.93
CA SER A 211 11.51 8.09 10.28
C SER A 211 11.53 6.87 11.19
N ILE A 212 11.38 5.70 10.59
CA ILE A 212 11.47 4.39 11.25
C ILE A 212 12.44 3.56 10.43
N THR A 213 13.51 3.08 11.07
CA THR A 213 14.51 2.20 10.45
C THR A 213 14.24 0.77 10.87
N LEU A 214 14.15 -0.16 9.92
CA LEU A 214 14.09 -1.59 10.23
C LEU A 214 15.51 -2.07 10.54
N VAL A 215 15.77 -2.40 11.80
CA VAL A 215 17.11 -2.82 12.29
C VAL A 215 17.26 -4.33 12.07
N ASP A 216 16.25 -5.08 12.47
CA ASP A 216 16.17 -6.54 12.25
C ASP A 216 14.87 -6.85 11.50
N ARG A 217 15.01 -7.02 10.17
CA ARG A 217 13.87 -7.27 9.29
C ARG A 217 13.33 -8.69 9.47
N GLU A 218 14.21 -9.67 9.70
CA GLU A 218 13.82 -11.08 9.85
C GLU A 218 13.02 -11.30 11.12
N GLU A 219 13.48 -10.75 12.24
CA GLU A 219 12.75 -10.83 13.51
C GLU A 219 11.46 -10.00 13.49
N LEU A 220 11.44 -8.86 12.78
CA LEU A 220 10.20 -8.10 12.58
C LEU A 220 9.18 -8.86 11.74
N ASP A 221 9.63 -9.67 10.78
CA ASP A 221 8.78 -10.56 9.98
C ASP A 221 8.20 -11.69 10.84
N ALA A 222 9.02 -12.29 11.74
CA ALA A 222 8.55 -13.26 12.74
C ALA A 222 7.45 -12.65 13.64
N VAL A 223 7.63 -11.42 14.13
CA VAL A 223 6.58 -10.69 14.87
C VAL A 223 5.33 -10.52 14.03
N ALA A 224 5.47 -10.18 12.74
CA ALA A 224 4.34 -10.01 11.82
C ALA A 224 3.54 -11.32 11.63
N GLU A 225 4.20 -12.46 11.70
CA GLU A 225 3.58 -13.80 11.59
C GLU A 225 3.02 -14.34 12.94
N GLY A 226 3.45 -13.75 14.06
CA GLY A 226 2.95 -14.11 15.39
C GLY A 226 3.80 -15.16 16.13
N PHE A 227 5.09 -15.18 15.82
CA PHE A 227 6.10 -15.99 16.51
C PHE A 227 6.87 -15.16 17.52
#